data_c3b1e1a5fa3d65c7897e83e1227510b3
#
_entry.id   c3b1e1a5fa3d65c7897e83e1227510b3
#
_cell.length_a   1.000
_cell.length_b   1.000
_cell.length_c   1.000
_cell.angle_alpha   90.00
_cell.angle_beta   90.00
_cell.angle_gamma   90.00
#
_symmetry.space_group_name_H-M   'P 1'
#
loop_
_entity.id
_entity.type
_entity.pdbx_description
1 polymer ?
#
loop_
_entity_poly.entity_id
_entity_poly.type
_entity_poly.pdbx_seq_one_letter_code
_entity_poly.pdbx_strand_id
1 'polypeptide(L)'
;VRNGGFVFVDDCNHDIDGLFAKSFEAQMASIFGAKAMKKLPNSHAIYSSFFKFDGPPATSFELNGWGDDLVHEYLQGIEINGRLGVLYSNKDYGCEWDYDWRNKRFLAEDNTKFGVNLVIYALTT
;
A
#
# COMPACT_ATOMS: atom_id res chain seq x y z
N VAL A 1 -6.17 -3.11 15.48
CA VAL A 1 -6.67 -3.54 14.17
C VAL A 1 -7.97 -4.32 14.30
N ARG A 2 -8.02 -5.32 15.20
CA ARG A 2 -9.24 -6.12 15.40
C ARG A 2 -10.43 -5.31 15.93
N ASN A 3 -10.15 -4.17 16.56
CA ASN A 3 -11.17 -3.28 17.12
C ASN A 3 -11.48 -2.09 16.19
N GLY A 4 -11.17 -2.21 14.91
CA GLY A 4 -11.47 -1.18 13.91
C GLY A 4 -10.33 -0.28 13.52
N GLY A 5 -9.11 -0.52 14.03
CA GLY A 5 -7.93 0.22 13.61
C GLY A 5 -7.47 -0.14 12.20
N PHE A 6 -6.60 0.69 11.63
CA PHE A 6 -6.04 0.49 10.29
C PHE A 6 -4.53 0.70 10.36
N VAL A 7 -3.78 -0.21 9.76
CA VAL A 7 -2.31 -0.13 9.69
C VAL A 7 -1.88 -0.14 8.23
N PHE A 8 -1.14 0.88 7.84
CA PHE A 8 -0.49 0.93 6.53
C PHE A 8 1.01 0.69 6.70
N VAL A 9 1.54 -0.30 5.99
CA VAL A 9 2.96 -0.66 6.02
C VAL A 9 3.53 -0.47 4.64
N ASP A 10 4.53 0.39 4.53
CA ASP A 10 5.10 0.80 3.25
C ASP A 10 6.62 0.53 3.27
N ASP A 11 7.03 -0.50 2.54
CA ASP A 11 8.42 -0.94 2.48
C ASP A 11 9.19 -0.08 1.48
N CYS A 12 10.21 0.62 1.94
CA CYS A 12 11.03 1.50 1.11
C CYS A 12 12.21 0.79 0.43
N ASN A 13 12.41 -0.49 0.65
CA ASN A 13 13.53 -1.23 0.05
C ASN A 13 13.29 -1.65 -1.40
N HIS A 14 12.06 -1.64 -1.86
CA HIS A 14 11.69 -2.08 -3.22
C HIS A 14 12.18 -3.50 -3.54
N ASP A 15 12.21 -4.38 -2.55
CA ASP A 15 12.74 -5.74 -2.72
C ASP A 15 11.71 -6.75 -2.22
N ILE A 16 11.13 -7.50 -3.16
CA ILE A 16 10.11 -8.51 -2.88
C ILE A 16 10.62 -9.55 -1.88
N ASP A 17 11.89 -9.93 -1.99
CA ASP A 17 12.52 -10.93 -1.13
C ASP A 17 13.41 -10.32 -0.05
N GLY A 18 13.28 -9.02 0.21
CA GLY A 18 14.07 -8.31 1.20
C GLY A 18 13.82 -8.76 2.63
N LEU A 19 14.75 -8.41 3.52
CA LEU A 19 14.65 -8.79 4.93
C LEU A 19 13.40 -8.23 5.59
N PHE A 20 13.03 -7.00 5.27
CA PHE A 20 11.81 -6.39 5.81
C PHE A 20 10.57 -7.15 5.36
N ALA A 21 10.45 -7.43 4.06
CA ALA A 21 9.30 -8.13 3.51
C ALA A 21 9.14 -9.52 4.16
N LYS A 22 10.22 -10.29 4.26
CA LYS A 22 10.19 -11.61 4.89
C LYS A 22 9.83 -11.54 6.36
N SER A 23 10.38 -10.58 7.09
CA SER A 23 10.09 -10.40 8.50
C SER A 23 8.64 -9.98 8.72
N PHE A 24 8.13 -9.07 7.93
CA PHE A 24 6.74 -8.61 8.01
C PHE A 24 5.77 -9.75 7.70
N GLU A 25 6.02 -10.51 6.64
CA GLU A 25 5.19 -11.66 6.27
C GLU A 25 5.15 -12.70 7.39
N ALA A 26 6.30 -12.99 7.99
CA ALA A 26 6.38 -13.94 9.09
C ALA A 26 5.59 -13.47 10.32
N GLN A 27 5.68 -12.19 10.66
CA GLN A 27 4.93 -11.63 11.79
C GLN A 27 3.42 -11.64 11.53
N MET A 28 3.00 -11.30 10.33
CA MET A 28 1.58 -11.31 9.97
C MET A 28 1.03 -12.74 9.96
N ALA A 29 1.80 -13.70 9.49
CA ALA A 29 1.42 -15.12 9.52
C ALA A 29 1.27 -15.61 10.97
N SER A 30 2.14 -15.16 11.86
CA SER A 30 2.09 -15.52 13.28
C SER A 30 0.85 -14.96 13.97
N ILE A 31 0.43 -13.74 13.63
CA ILE A 31 -0.68 -13.04 14.29
C ILE A 31 -2.03 -13.45 13.69
N PHE A 32 -2.13 -13.51 12.38
CA PHE A 32 -3.40 -13.64 11.66
C PHE A 32 -3.56 -14.96 10.91
N GLY A 33 -2.51 -15.78 10.80
CA GLY A 33 -2.50 -17.02 10.05
C GLY A 33 -1.74 -16.91 8.73
N ALA A 34 -1.20 -18.04 8.27
CA ALA A 34 -0.29 -18.07 7.11
C ALA A 34 -0.94 -17.60 5.79
N LYS A 35 -2.28 -17.65 5.69
CA LYS A 35 -3.01 -17.30 4.47
C LYS A 35 -3.81 -16.00 4.61
N ALA A 36 -3.61 -15.25 5.70
CA ALA A 36 -4.41 -14.06 5.95
C ALA A 36 -4.06 -12.90 5.02
N MET A 37 -2.77 -12.72 4.70
CA MET A 37 -2.35 -11.66 3.79
C MET A 37 -2.57 -12.10 2.35
N LYS A 38 -3.35 -11.31 1.61
CA LYS A 38 -3.74 -11.62 0.24
C LYS A 38 -3.49 -10.44 -0.68
N LYS A 39 -3.25 -10.76 -1.94
CA LYS A 39 -3.22 -9.77 -3.01
C LYS A 39 -4.60 -9.12 -3.12
N LEU A 40 -4.65 -7.79 -3.14
CA LEU A 40 -5.90 -7.06 -3.30
C LEU A 40 -6.27 -6.94 -4.77
N PRO A 41 -7.55 -7.22 -5.13
CA PRO A 41 -8.00 -6.97 -6.49
C PRO A 41 -8.05 -5.47 -6.77
N ASN A 42 -7.89 -5.08 -8.03
CA ASN A 42 -7.95 -3.68 -8.44
C ASN A 42 -9.34 -3.05 -8.22
N SER A 43 -10.36 -3.87 -8.03
CA SER A 43 -11.71 -3.42 -7.69
C SER A 43 -11.94 -3.14 -6.21
N HIS A 44 -10.92 -3.33 -5.36
CA HIS A 44 -11.06 -3.12 -3.93
C HIS A 44 -11.48 -1.67 -3.62
N ALA A 45 -12.32 -1.51 -2.59
CA ALA A 45 -12.87 -0.21 -2.21
C ALA A 45 -11.81 0.84 -1.88
N ILE A 46 -10.59 0.42 -1.48
CA ILE A 46 -9.50 1.35 -1.17
C ILE A 46 -9.09 2.19 -2.40
N TYR A 47 -9.33 1.70 -3.61
CA TYR A 47 -9.01 2.43 -4.83
C TYR A 47 -10.12 3.39 -5.26
N SER A 48 -11.23 3.42 -4.55
CA SER A 48 -12.37 4.27 -4.89
C SER A 48 -13.02 4.94 -3.68
N SER A 49 -12.33 4.99 -2.53
CA SER A 49 -12.91 5.54 -1.30
C SER A 49 -13.18 7.05 -1.41
N PHE A 50 -12.39 7.79 -2.18
CA PHE A 50 -12.62 9.20 -2.48
C PHE A 50 -12.30 9.50 -3.95
N PHE A 51 -11.03 9.40 -4.34
CA PHE A 51 -10.65 9.43 -5.75
C PHE A 51 -10.79 8.03 -6.34
N LYS A 52 -11.11 7.92 -7.63
CA LYS A 52 -11.28 6.64 -8.30
C LYS A 52 -10.00 6.25 -9.05
N PHE A 53 -9.50 5.05 -8.75
CA PHE A 53 -8.37 4.45 -9.42
C PHE A 53 -8.74 3.07 -9.96
N ASP A 54 -8.05 2.66 -11.02
CA ASP A 54 -8.20 1.31 -11.59
C ASP A 54 -7.26 0.29 -10.94
N GLY A 55 -6.60 0.67 -9.87
CA GLY A 55 -5.63 -0.12 -9.12
C GLY A 55 -4.62 0.79 -8.45
N PRO A 56 -3.53 0.24 -7.87
CA PRO A 56 -2.55 1.07 -7.21
C PRO A 56 -1.83 1.98 -8.23
N PRO A 57 -1.74 3.30 -7.96
CA PRO A 57 -1.02 4.20 -8.85
C PRO A 57 0.47 3.88 -8.85
N ALA A 58 1.12 4.00 -10.00
CA ALA A 58 2.55 3.79 -10.13
C ALA A 58 3.33 4.93 -9.50
N THR A 59 4.42 4.61 -8.81
CA THR A 59 5.34 5.60 -8.27
C THR A 59 6.30 6.10 -9.36
N SER A 60 7.01 7.20 -9.09
CA SER A 60 8.04 7.69 -10.00
C SER A 60 9.14 6.65 -10.23
N PHE A 61 9.47 5.87 -9.20
CA PHE A 61 10.43 4.77 -9.30
C PHE A 61 9.97 3.74 -10.33
N GLU A 62 8.72 3.32 -10.26
CA GLU A 62 8.15 2.37 -11.22
C GLU A 62 8.06 2.95 -12.63
N LEU A 63 7.66 4.21 -12.76
CA LEU A 63 7.52 4.87 -14.07
C LEU A 63 8.85 5.03 -14.78
N ASN A 64 9.96 5.09 -14.04
CA ASN A 64 11.31 5.12 -14.60
C ASN A 64 11.87 3.73 -14.91
N GLY A 65 11.12 2.67 -14.68
CA GLY A 65 11.52 1.31 -14.99
C GLY A 65 12.53 0.69 -14.01
N TRP A 66 12.77 1.34 -12.88
CA TRP A 66 13.77 0.84 -11.92
C TRP A 66 13.25 -0.29 -11.03
N GLY A 67 11.94 -0.45 -10.95
CA GLY A 67 11.32 -1.39 -10.04
C GLY A 67 10.76 -2.66 -10.69
N ASP A 68 11.00 -2.90 -11.98
CA ASP A 68 10.30 -3.92 -12.75
C ASP A 68 10.37 -5.32 -12.12
N ASP A 69 11.51 -5.70 -11.55
CA ASP A 69 11.70 -7.01 -10.93
C ASP A 69 11.61 -6.99 -9.40
N LEU A 70 11.47 -5.82 -8.80
CA LEU A 70 11.55 -5.65 -7.34
C LEU A 70 10.24 -5.19 -6.71
N VAL A 71 9.36 -4.57 -7.49
CA VAL A 71 8.14 -3.96 -7.00
C VAL A 71 6.93 -4.71 -7.53
N HIS A 72 6.01 -5.09 -6.64
CA HIS A 72 4.76 -5.69 -7.05
C HIS A 72 3.86 -4.70 -7.80
N GLU A 73 3.12 -5.19 -8.79
CA GLU A 73 2.10 -4.41 -9.48
C GLU A 73 0.84 -4.20 -8.62
N TYR A 74 0.75 -4.90 -7.51
CA TYR A 74 -0.41 -4.94 -6.64
C TYR A 74 -0.04 -4.61 -5.20
N LEU A 75 -1.03 -4.32 -4.40
CA LEU A 75 -0.90 -4.23 -2.95
C LEU A 75 -1.44 -5.50 -2.30
N GLN A 76 -0.99 -5.76 -1.09
CA GLN A 76 -1.45 -6.88 -0.28
C GLN A 76 -2.10 -6.38 0.98
N GLY A 77 -3.01 -7.16 1.53
CA GLY A 77 -3.69 -6.75 2.74
C GLY A 77 -4.30 -7.90 3.51
N ILE A 78 -4.73 -7.58 4.73
CA ILE A 78 -5.43 -8.49 5.62
C ILE A 78 -6.79 -7.90 5.93
N GLU A 79 -7.85 -8.61 5.56
CA GLU A 79 -9.22 -8.23 5.90
C GLU A 79 -9.62 -8.83 7.23
N ILE A 80 -10.25 -8.02 8.06
CA ILE A 80 -10.72 -8.40 9.39
C ILE A 80 -12.17 -7.97 9.49
N ASN A 81 -13.08 -8.94 9.64
CA ASN A 81 -14.52 -8.69 9.72
C ASN A 81 -15.08 -7.95 8.50
N GLY A 82 -14.59 -8.30 7.31
CA GLY A 82 -15.06 -7.69 6.06
C GLY A 82 -14.48 -6.31 5.76
N ARG A 83 -13.49 -5.88 6.52
CA ARG A 83 -12.84 -4.56 6.39
C ARG A 83 -11.34 -4.76 6.30
N LEU A 84 -10.69 -4.00 5.43
CA LEU A 84 -9.23 -4.02 5.35
C LEU A 84 -8.63 -3.41 6.62
N GLY A 85 -7.89 -4.22 7.38
CA GLY A 85 -7.25 -3.78 8.61
C GLY A 85 -5.76 -3.52 8.47
N VAL A 86 -5.09 -4.27 7.60
CA VAL A 86 -3.66 -4.09 7.31
C VAL A 86 -3.49 -3.95 5.81
N LEU A 87 -2.78 -2.93 5.38
CA LEU A 87 -2.41 -2.71 3.98
C LEU A 87 -0.89 -2.70 3.88
N TYR A 88 -0.35 -3.52 2.98
CA TYR A 88 1.08 -3.63 2.74
C TYR A 88 1.42 -3.23 1.31
N SER A 89 2.42 -2.38 1.17
CA SER A 89 2.97 -1.93 -0.11
C SER A 89 4.49 -2.05 -0.11
N ASN A 90 5.08 -2.47 -1.21
CA ASN A 90 6.52 -2.34 -1.42
C ASN A 90 6.86 -1.29 -2.48
N LYS A 91 5.95 -0.36 -2.73
CA LYS A 91 6.08 0.69 -3.75
C LYS A 91 6.75 1.96 -3.25
N ASP A 92 6.87 2.11 -1.93
CA ASP A 92 7.45 3.29 -1.29
C ASP A 92 6.66 4.58 -1.57
N TYR A 93 5.36 4.53 -1.33
CA TYR A 93 4.51 5.72 -1.42
C TYR A 93 4.93 6.83 -0.46
N GLY A 94 5.46 6.47 0.71
CA GLY A 94 5.89 7.45 1.70
C GLY A 94 6.94 8.41 1.17
N CYS A 95 7.91 7.91 0.40
CA CYS A 95 8.91 8.76 -0.25
C CYS A 95 8.30 9.67 -1.31
N GLU A 96 7.31 9.18 -2.07
CA GLU A 96 6.60 9.99 -3.06
C GLU A 96 5.88 11.16 -2.39
N TRP A 97 5.17 10.90 -1.30
CA TRP A 97 4.45 11.95 -0.57
C TRP A 97 5.40 12.98 0.03
N ASP A 98 6.51 12.52 0.61
CA ASP A 98 7.53 13.41 1.18
C ASP A 98 8.21 14.24 0.10
N TYR A 99 8.55 13.63 -1.01
CA TYR A 99 9.19 14.32 -2.14
C TYR A 99 8.30 15.42 -2.70
N ASP A 100 7.04 15.12 -2.95
CA ASP A 100 6.09 16.10 -3.47
C ASP A 100 5.90 17.28 -2.51
N TRP A 101 5.79 16.98 -1.22
CA TRP A 101 5.63 18.01 -0.20
C TRP A 101 6.85 18.93 -0.11
N ARG A 102 8.05 18.35 -0.03
CA ARG A 102 9.29 19.11 0.14
C ARG A 102 9.62 19.97 -1.07
N ASN A 103 9.42 19.43 -2.25
CA ASN A 103 9.82 20.09 -3.49
C ASN A 103 8.70 20.90 -4.13
N LYS A 104 7.47 20.78 -3.65
CA LYS A 104 6.30 21.44 -4.24
C LYS A 104 6.13 21.13 -5.72
N ARG A 105 6.48 19.92 -6.13
CA ARG A 105 6.50 19.51 -7.53
C ARG A 105 5.55 18.35 -7.81
N PHE A 106 4.59 18.07 -7.27
CA PHE A 106 3.55 17.07 -7.51
C PHE A 106 3.74 16.25 -8.80
N LEU A 107 4.93 15.64 -8.92
CA LEU A 107 5.30 14.87 -10.11
C LEU A 107 4.47 13.60 -10.27
N ALA A 108 3.96 13.08 -9.19
CA ALA A 108 3.11 11.91 -9.16
C ALA A 108 1.86 12.23 -8.34
N GLU A 109 1.04 13.15 -8.85
CA GLU A 109 -0.17 13.63 -8.18
C GLU A 109 -1.09 12.49 -7.75
N ASP A 110 -1.17 11.42 -8.55
CA ASP A 110 -1.99 10.25 -8.22
C ASP A 110 -1.53 9.57 -6.93
N ASN A 111 -0.23 9.58 -6.62
CA ASN A 111 0.27 9.00 -5.39
C ASN A 111 -0.21 9.78 -4.16
N THR A 112 -0.23 11.11 -4.25
CA THR A 112 -0.74 11.96 -3.18
C THR A 112 -2.26 11.76 -3.02
N LYS A 113 -3.00 11.69 -4.11
CA LYS A 113 -4.43 11.38 -4.10
C LYS A 113 -4.71 10.01 -3.50
N PHE A 114 -3.86 9.03 -3.77
CA PHE A 114 -4.00 7.71 -3.16
C PHE A 114 -3.82 7.76 -1.64
N GLY A 115 -2.91 8.60 -1.15
CA GLY A 115 -2.77 8.84 0.29
C GLY A 115 -4.08 9.34 0.91
N VAL A 116 -4.79 10.23 0.24
CA VAL A 116 -6.12 10.68 0.67
C VAL A 116 -7.10 9.51 0.72
N ASN A 117 -7.09 8.64 -0.29
CA ASN A 117 -7.94 7.44 -0.30
C ASN A 117 -7.70 6.54 0.91
N LEU A 118 -6.44 6.34 1.31
CA LEU A 118 -6.11 5.52 2.49
C LEU A 118 -6.72 6.11 3.76
N VAL A 119 -6.58 7.43 3.95
CA VAL A 119 -7.11 8.11 5.13
C VAL A 119 -8.64 8.04 5.15
N ILE A 120 -9.28 8.33 4.03
CA ILE A 120 -10.75 8.29 3.94
C ILE A 120 -11.26 6.87 4.19
N TYR A 121 -10.62 5.86 3.60
CA TYR A 121 -11.00 4.46 3.87
C TYR A 121 -10.88 4.13 5.35
N ALA A 122 -9.77 4.50 5.97
CA ALA A 122 -9.54 4.21 7.39
C ALA A 122 -10.57 4.87 8.31
N LEU A 123 -11.02 6.08 7.96
CA LEU A 123 -11.96 6.84 8.79
C LEU A 123 -13.43 6.46 8.55
N THR A 124 -13.77 5.95 7.38
CA THR A 124 -15.19 5.78 6.98
C THR A 124 -15.61 4.32 6.84
N THR A 125 -14.69 3.40 6.92
CA THR A 125 -14.95 1.97 6.81
C THR A 125 -14.58 1.25 8.10
#